data_85590b387cf25a4a3b416007c8d6162a
#
_entry.id   85590b387cf25a4a3b416007c8d6162a
#
_cell.length_a   1.000
_cell.length_b   1.000
_cell.length_c   1.000
_cell.angle_alpha   90.00
_cell.angle_beta   90.00
_cell.angle_gamma   90.00
#
_symmetry.space_group_name_H-M   'P 1'
#
loop_
_entity.id
_entity.type
_entity.pdbx_description
1 polymer ?
#
loop_
_entity_poly.entity_id
_entity_poly.type
_entity_poly.pdbx_seq_one_letter_code
_entity_poly.pdbx_strand_id
1 'polypeptide(L)'
;MTKIVAKVLVRSSEGLCLVLHRGNTHPRFPGHIDFPGGEVEPKETPEAAVMREIQEETGLLVDPKKLKKLFTKQYQQTTHVLFEAKLTEPDAKVALSWEHKSYRWITPEELKSLPKFSGADSYYTDVVDYLSSQ
;
A
#
# COMPACT_ATOMS: atom_id res chain seq x y z
N MET A 1 10.26 -19.84 9.73
CA MET A 1 9.32 -18.81 10.19
C MET A 1 8.74 -18.06 9.01
N THR A 2 7.43 -17.90 9.01
CA THR A 2 6.73 -17.21 7.93
C THR A 2 6.79 -15.71 8.17
N LYS A 3 7.22 -14.98 7.15
CA LYS A 3 7.21 -13.53 7.16
C LYS A 3 5.81 -13.03 6.81
N ILE A 4 5.35 -12.01 7.50
CA ILE A 4 4.06 -11.37 7.21
C ILE A 4 4.33 -9.96 6.71
N VAL A 5 3.79 -9.62 5.55
CA VAL A 5 3.86 -8.28 4.97
C VAL A 5 2.44 -7.75 4.82
N ALA A 6 2.19 -6.57 5.33
CA ALA A 6 0.88 -5.94 5.27
C ALA A 6 0.98 -4.64 4.48
N LYS A 7 0.13 -4.50 3.47
CA LYS A 7 0.06 -3.30 2.64
C LYS A 7 -1.35 -2.76 2.61
N VAL A 8 -1.49 -1.52 2.19
CA VAL A 8 -2.79 -0.85 2.19
C VAL A 8 -2.99 -0.04 0.92
N LEU A 9 -4.18 -0.19 0.35
CA LEU A 9 -4.66 0.68 -0.72
C LEU A 9 -5.36 1.87 -0.05
N VAL A 10 -4.71 3.03 -0.08
CA VAL A 10 -5.27 4.25 0.51
C VAL A 10 -6.12 4.94 -0.54
N ARG A 11 -7.39 5.20 -0.21
CA ARG A 11 -8.34 5.88 -1.09
C ARG A 11 -8.64 7.27 -0.54
N SER A 12 -8.61 8.27 -1.41
CA SER A 12 -9.00 9.62 -1.03
C SER A 12 -10.53 9.71 -0.85
N SER A 13 -10.99 10.83 -0.30
CA SER A 13 -12.43 11.07 -0.17
C SER A 13 -13.15 11.09 -1.52
N GLU A 14 -12.41 11.31 -2.61
CA GLU A 14 -12.93 11.30 -3.97
C GLU A 14 -12.76 9.96 -4.68
N GLY A 15 -12.23 8.95 -3.98
CA GLY A 15 -12.05 7.62 -4.54
C GLY A 15 -10.75 7.40 -5.30
N LEU A 16 -9.82 8.36 -5.25
CA LEU A 16 -8.51 8.20 -5.88
C LEU A 16 -7.65 7.24 -5.07
N CYS A 17 -6.73 6.59 -5.76
CA CYS A 17 -5.79 5.64 -5.15
C CYS A 17 -4.43 6.31 -4.94
N LEU A 18 -3.84 6.12 -3.77
CA LEU A 18 -2.49 6.60 -3.50
C LEU A 18 -1.47 5.59 -4.01
N VAL A 19 -0.56 6.05 -4.85
CA VAL A 19 0.55 5.26 -5.35
C VAL A 19 1.85 5.96 -4.99
N LEU A 20 2.78 5.21 -4.42
CA LEU A 20 4.11 5.69 -4.07
C LEU A 20 5.10 5.20 -5.13
N HIS A 21 6.17 5.97 -5.34
CA HIS A 21 7.26 5.56 -6.21
C HIS A 21 8.51 5.35 -5.37
N ARG A 22 9.07 4.16 -5.42
CA ARG A 22 10.28 3.83 -4.68
C ARG A 22 11.44 4.68 -5.15
N GLY A 23 12.29 5.10 -4.21
CA GLY A 23 13.50 5.84 -4.54
C GLY A 23 14.51 4.96 -5.26
N ASN A 24 15.47 5.59 -5.94
CA ASN A 24 16.51 4.86 -6.67
C ASN A 24 17.43 4.07 -5.74
N THR A 25 17.48 4.43 -4.46
CA THR A 25 18.30 3.75 -3.45
C THR A 25 17.50 2.71 -2.65
N HIS A 26 16.23 2.49 -3.00
CA HIS A 26 15.43 1.49 -2.30
C HIS A 26 16.04 0.10 -2.49
N PRO A 27 16.15 -0.71 -1.43
CA PRO A 27 16.83 -2.01 -1.53
C PRO A 27 16.12 -3.02 -2.41
N ARG A 28 14.82 -2.85 -2.66
CA ARG A 28 14.03 -3.73 -3.53
C ARG A 28 13.29 -2.91 -4.57
N PHE A 29 13.44 -3.31 -5.83
CA PHE A 29 12.71 -2.74 -6.96
C PHE A 29 12.74 -1.21 -6.97
N PRO A 30 13.94 -0.60 -7.03
CA PRO A 30 14.03 0.87 -7.06
C PRO A 30 13.28 1.45 -8.26
N GLY A 31 12.60 2.56 -8.05
CA GLY A 31 11.84 3.24 -9.11
C GLY A 31 10.46 2.68 -9.40
N HIS A 32 10.12 1.50 -8.86
CA HIS A 32 8.81 0.88 -9.09
C HIS A 32 7.73 1.55 -8.25
N ILE A 33 6.46 1.36 -8.67
CA ILE A 33 5.33 1.80 -7.86
C ILE A 33 5.21 0.90 -6.61
N ASP A 34 4.62 1.47 -5.58
CA ASP A 34 4.47 0.78 -4.31
C ASP A 34 3.22 1.29 -3.60
N PHE A 35 2.78 0.53 -2.61
CA PHE A 35 1.70 0.92 -1.71
C PHE A 35 2.25 1.01 -0.29
N PRO A 36 1.68 1.89 0.55
CA PRO A 36 2.14 1.96 1.94
C PRO A 36 2.03 0.62 2.63
N GLY A 37 3.00 0.32 3.47
CA GLY A 37 3.02 -0.90 4.24
C GLY A 37 4.41 -1.48 4.36
N GLY A 38 4.51 -2.62 4.99
CA GLY A 38 5.77 -3.29 5.19
C GLY A 38 5.65 -4.54 6.03
N GLU A 39 6.78 -4.99 6.53
CA GLU A 39 6.85 -6.20 7.34
C GLU A 39 6.22 -5.97 8.70
N VAL A 40 5.38 -6.94 9.11
CA VAL A 40 4.75 -6.93 10.44
C VAL A 40 5.80 -7.35 11.47
N GLU A 41 6.01 -6.52 12.48
CA GLU A 41 6.97 -6.79 13.53
C GLU A 41 6.44 -7.81 14.53
N PRO A 42 7.34 -8.51 15.27
CA PRO A 42 6.90 -9.41 16.33
C PRO A 42 6.01 -8.67 17.33
N LYS A 43 4.96 -9.33 17.79
CA LYS A 43 3.96 -8.80 18.74
C LYS A 43 3.08 -7.70 18.18
N GLU A 44 3.17 -7.45 16.88
CA GLU A 44 2.34 -6.48 16.20
C GLU A 44 1.28 -7.21 15.38
N THR A 45 0.05 -6.68 15.35
CA THR A 45 -0.97 -7.19 14.43
C THR A 45 -0.76 -6.60 13.04
N PRO A 46 -1.26 -7.26 11.97
CA PRO A 46 -1.19 -6.65 10.64
C PRO A 46 -1.86 -5.28 10.59
N GLU A 47 -2.96 -5.08 11.32
CA GLU A 47 -3.65 -3.81 11.39
C GLU A 47 -2.77 -2.72 12.01
N ALA A 48 -2.11 -3.04 13.12
CA ALA A 48 -1.20 -2.11 13.78
C ALA A 48 0.01 -1.77 12.89
N ALA A 49 0.54 -2.78 12.20
CA ALA A 49 1.66 -2.60 11.28
C ALA A 49 1.31 -1.62 10.16
N VAL A 50 0.13 -1.79 9.55
CA VAL A 50 -0.34 -0.93 8.47
C VAL A 50 -0.52 0.51 8.98
N MET A 51 -1.11 0.68 10.15
CA MET A 51 -1.31 2.02 10.73
C MET A 51 0.03 2.72 10.97
N ARG A 52 1.01 2.00 11.51
CA ARG A 52 2.35 2.53 11.75
C ARG A 52 3.03 2.90 10.43
N GLU A 53 3.00 2.00 9.45
CA GLU A 53 3.65 2.22 8.16
C GLU A 53 3.03 3.39 7.38
N ILE A 54 1.70 3.53 7.40
CA ILE A 54 1.04 4.68 6.75
C ILE A 54 1.59 5.97 7.33
N GLN A 55 1.68 6.06 8.66
CA GLN A 55 2.16 7.27 9.31
C GLN A 55 3.64 7.51 8.98
N GLU A 56 4.48 6.48 9.04
CA GLU A 56 5.91 6.60 8.78
C GLU A 56 6.19 6.97 7.32
N GLU A 57 5.49 6.34 6.38
CA GLU A 57 5.79 6.49 4.96
C GLU A 57 5.07 7.66 4.31
N THR A 58 3.92 8.08 4.81
CA THR A 58 3.10 9.11 4.17
C THR A 58 2.72 10.26 5.08
N GLY A 59 2.91 10.13 6.38
CA GLY A 59 2.46 11.12 7.34
C GLY A 59 0.95 11.17 7.54
N LEU A 60 0.21 10.31 6.85
CA LEU A 60 -1.24 10.30 6.96
C LEU A 60 -1.70 9.60 8.23
N LEU A 61 -2.79 10.09 8.81
CA LEU A 61 -3.47 9.45 9.93
C LEU A 61 -4.77 8.85 9.41
N VAL A 62 -4.94 7.56 9.65
CA VAL A 62 -6.12 6.82 9.21
C VAL A 62 -6.89 6.37 10.45
N ASP A 63 -8.21 6.56 10.42
CA ASP A 63 -9.08 6.03 11.47
C ASP A 63 -9.08 4.50 11.39
N PRO A 64 -8.67 3.79 12.45
CA PRO A 64 -8.68 2.33 12.44
C PRO A 64 -10.02 1.71 12.07
N LYS A 65 -11.12 2.41 12.36
CA LYS A 65 -12.46 1.93 12.01
C LYS A 65 -12.72 1.94 10.51
N LYS A 66 -11.89 2.67 9.75
CA LYS A 66 -12.03 2.76 8.30
C LYS A 66 -11.05 1.85 7.57
N LEU A 67 -10.31 1.07 8.31
CA LEU A 67 -9.38 0.09 7.76
C LEU A 67 -10.14 -1.21 7.51
N LYS A 68 -10.15 -1.66 6.26
CA LYS A 68 -10.86 -2.88 5.87
C LYS A 68 -9.86 -3.89 5.33
N LYS A 69 -9.86 -5.10 5.89
CA LYS A 69 -9.04 -6.18 5.37
C LYS A 69 -9.70 -6.74 4.10
N LEU A 70 -8.97 -6.73 3.01
CA LEU A 70 -9.47 -7.24 1.73
C LEU A 70 -9.20 -8.72 1.57
N PHE A 71 -7.97 -9.17 1.89
CA PHE A 71 -7.64 -10.59 1.83
C PHE A 71 -6.33 -10.88 2.55
N THR A 72 -6.12 -12.16 2.82
CA THR A 72 -4.85 -12.72 3.27
C THR A 72 -4.46 -13.80 2.28
N LYS A 73 -3.23 -13.76 1.78
CA LYS A 73 -2.77 -14.68 0.75
C LYS A 73 -1.38 -15.20 1.09
N GLN A 74 -1.22 -16.52 1.03
CA GLN A 74 0.09 -17.14 1.24
C GLN A 74 0.85 -17.16 -0.07
N TYR A 75 2.07 -16.67 -0.06
CA TYR A 75 2.91 -16.59 -1.25
C TYR A 75 4.30 -17.10 -0.89
N GLN A 76 4.57 -18.37 -1.21
CA GLN A 76 5.79 -19.05 -0.78
C GLN A 76 5.90 -19.01 0.75
N GLN A 77 6.95 -18.41 1.30
CA GLN A 77 7.16 -18.32 2.74
C GLN A 77 6.69 -16.98 3.33
N THR A 78 5.95 -16.21 2.54
CA THR A 78 5.45 -14.90 2.96
C THR A 78 3.93 -14.89 2.95
N THR A 79 3.34 -14.39 4.03
CA THR A 79 1.91 -14.13 4.08
C THR A 79 1.69 -12.67 3.74
N HIS A 80 0.89 -12.42 2.70
CA HIS A 80 0.51 -11.07 2.29
C HIS A 80 -0.87 -10.74 2.81
N VAL A 81 -1.00 -9.58 3.47
CA VAL A 81 -2.28 -9.07 3.93
C VAL A 81 -2.49 -7.73 3.24
N LEU A 82 -3.63 -7.58 2.57
CA LEU A 82 -3.97 -6.32 1.91
C LEU A 82 -5.17 -5.70 2.59
N PHE A 83 -5.06 -4.40 2.88
CA PHE A 83 -6.12 -3.59 3.45
C PHE A 83 -6.52 -2.49 2.49
N GLU A 84 -7.70 -1.93 2.71
CA GLU A 84 -8.13 -0.68 2.10
C GLU A 84 -8.42 0.31 3.20
N ALA A 85 -7.97 1.55 3.04
CA ALA A 85 -8.22 2.63 3.98
C ALA A 85 -8.78 3.83 3.21
N LYS A 86 -9.95 4.32 3.63
CA LYS A 86 -10.59 5.47 2.99
C LYS A 86 -10.39 6.69 3.87
N LEU A 87 -9.84 7.75 3.26
CA LEU A 87 -9.67 9.03 3.94
C LEU A 87 -10.96 9.83 3.84
N THR A 88 -11.26 10.58 4.89
CA THR A 88 -12.44 11.45 4.91
C THR A 88 -12.11 12.90 4.62
N GLU A 89 -10.85 13.30 4.81
CA GLU A 89 -10.41 14.67 4.58
C GLU A 89 -10.05 14.88 3.11
N PRO A 90 -10.64 15.91 2.45
CA PRO A 90 -10.41 16.11 1.01
C PRO A 90 -9.00 16.59 0.66
N ASP A 91 -8.29 17.21 1.59
CA ASP A 91 -6.98 17.81 1.32
C ASP A 91 -5.86 17.12 2.10
N ALA A 92 -5.89 15.80 2.16
CA ALA A 92 -4.86 15.04 2.87
C ALA A 92 -3.49 15.28 2.23
N LYS A 93 -2.52 15.71 3.05
CA LYS A 93 -1.17 15.98 2.58
C LYS A 93 -0.26 14.80 2.89
N VAL A 94 0.49 14.38 1.88
CA VAL A 94 1.44 13.28 2.00
C VAL A 94 2.84 13.84 2.26
N ALA A 95 3.48 13.34 3.31
CA ALA A 95 4.87 13.65 3.62
C ALA A 95 5.67 12.34 3.53
N LEU A 96 6.47 12.20 2.48
CA LEU A 96 7.16 10.97 2.19
C LEU A 96 8.38 10.73 3.07
N SER A 97 8.65 9.44 3.37
CA SER A 97 9.90 9.01 3.98
C SER A 97 10.98 8.88 2.88
N TRP A 98 12.21 8.57 3.30
CA TRP A 98 13.35 8.45 2.36
C TRP A 98 13.17 7.29 1.37
N GLU A 99 12.35 6.31 1.68
CA GLU A 99 12.16 5.11 0.84
C GLU A 99 11.43 5.42 -0.48
N HIS A 100 10.69 6.52 -0.52
CA HIS A 100 9.88 6.86 -1.68
C HIS A 100 10.24 8.26 -2.16
N LYS A 101 10.41 8.43 -3.47
CA LYS A 101 10.80 9.71 -4.07
C LYS A 101 9.62 10.58 -4.46
N SER A 102 8.46 9.99 -4.68
CA SER A 102 7.27 10.72 -5.11
C SER A 102 6.01 9.92 -4.84
N TYR A 103 4.88 10.59 -4.97
CA TYR A 103 3.58 9.95 -4.85
C TYR A 103 2.62 10.56 -5.87
N ARG A 104 1.53 9.83 -6.16
CA ARG A 104 0.44 10.31 -7.01
C ARG A 104 -0.88 9.81 -6.47
N TRP A 105 -1.92 10.62 -6.64
CA TRP A 105 -3.29 10.20 -6.47
C TRP A 105 -3.86 9.95 -7.87
N ILE A 106 -4.24 8.72 -8.16
CA ILE A 106 -4.70 8.34 -9.50
C ILE A 106 -6.04 7.62 -9.41
N THR A 107 -6.77 7.61 -10.53
CA THR A 107 -8.04 6.88 -10.60
C THR A 107 -7.79 5.37 -10.61
N PRO A 108 -8.78 4.56 -10.21
CA PRO A 108 -8.65 3.10 -10.36
C PRO A 108 -8.35 2.67 -11.79
N GLU A 109 -8.93 3.35 -12.78
CA GLU A 109 -8.69 3.05 -14.20
C GLU A 109 -7.24 3.30 -14.59
N GLU A 110 -6.69 4.43 -14.13
CA GLU A 110 -5.27 4.73 -14.36
C GLU A 110 -4.37 3.69 -13.72
N LEU A 111 -4.69 3.30 -12.49
CA LEU A 111 -3.92 2.28 -11.77
C LEU A 111 -3.90 0.96 -12.54
N LYS A 112 -5.04 0.53 -13.04
CA LYS A 112 -5.16 -0.72 -13.79
C LYS A 112 -4.37 -0.70 -15.10
N SER A 113 -4.14 0.49 -15.67
CA SER A 113 -3.42 0.63 -16.95
C SER A 113 -1.92 0.83 -16.81
N LEU A 114 -1.39 0.94 -15.59
CA LEU A 114 0.04 1.10 -15.39
C LEU A 114 0.80 -0.15 -15.83
N PRO A 115 2.03 0.01 -16.37
CA PRO A 115 2.84 -1.15 -16.75
C PRO A 115 3.14 -2.04 -15.55
N LYS A 116 3.07 -3.34 -15.76
CA LYS A 116 3.47 -4.32 -14.75
C LYS A 116 4.96 -4.57 -14.88
N PHE A 117 5.63 -4.61 -13.74
CA PHE A 117 7.06 -4.91 -13.69
C PHE A 117 7.24 -6.40 -13.41
N SER A 118 7.96 -7.08 -14.29
CA SER A 118 8.28 -8.50 -14.11
C SER A 118 9.08 -8.69 -12.84
N GLY A 119 8.67 -9.65 -11.99
CA GLY A 119 9.33 -9.92 -10.72
C GLY A 119 9.04 -8.88 -9.64
N ALA A 120 8.21 -7.89 -9.94
CA ALA A 120 7.84 -6.89 -8.96
C ALA A 120 6.86 -7.44 -7.92
N ASP A 121 6.58 -6.63 -6.94
CA ASP A 121 5.69 -6.96 -5.84
C ASP A 121 4.32 -7.44 -6.36
N SER A 122 3.89 -8.60 -5.89
CA SER A 122 2.60 -9.18 -6.25
C SER A 122 1.42 -8.34 -5.80
N TYR A 123 1.62 -7.42 -4.85
CA TYR A 123 0.56 -6.53 -4.38
C TYR A 123 -0.06 -5.70 -5.49
N TYR A 124 0.74 -5.27 -6.47
CA TYR A 124 0.19 -4.52 -7.60
C TYR A 124 -0.91 -5.33 -8.31
N THR A 125 -0.61 -6.59 -8.63
CA THR A 125 -1.57 -7.49 -9.27
C THR A 125 -2.80 -7.69 -8.39
N ASP A 126 -2.59 -7.90 -7.10
CA ASP A 126 -3.68 -8.12 -6.14
C ASP A 126 -4.59 -6.89 -6.05
N VAL A 127 -4.02 -5.69 -6.04
CA VAL A 127 -4.80 -4.45 -6.01
C VAL A 127 -5.61 -4.29 -7.30
N VAL A 128 -5.00 -4.56 -8.45
CA VAL A 128 -5.70 -4.49 -9.74
C VAL A 128 -6.86 -5.48 -9.78
N ASP A 129 -6.64 -6.70 -9.30
CA ASP A 129 -7.70 -7.73 -9.26
C ASP A 129 -8.85 -7.28 -8.35
N TYR A 130 -8.53 -6.73 -7.19
CA TYR A 130 -9.55 -6.20 -6.28
C TYR A 130 -10.38 -5.10 -6.94
N LEU A 131 -9.71 -4.12 -7.55
CA LEU A 131 -10.40 -3.01 -8.20
C LEU A 131 -11.26 -3.47 -9.38
N SER A 132 -10.83 -4.51 -10.08
CA SER A 132 -11.55 -5.05 -11.22
C SER A 132 -12.81 -5.82 -10.81
N SER A 133 -12.89 -6.25 -9.56
CA SER A 133 -14.05 -6.97 -9.03
C SER A 133 -15.11 -6.05 -8.42
N GLN A 134 -14.86 -4.75 -8.38
CA GLN A 134 -15.81 -3.78 -7.83
C GLN A 134 -16.91 -3.38 -8.79
#